data_e0d0ae9a00abf68d151609944cdc3aa2
#
_entry.id   e0d0ae9a00abf68d151609944cdc3aa2
#
_cell.length_a   1.000
_cell.length_b   1.000
_cell.length_c   1.000
_cell.angle_alpha   90.00
_cell.angle_beta   90.00
_cell.angle_gamma   90.00
#
_symmetry.space_group_name_H-M   'P 1'
#
loop_
_entity.id
_entity.type
_entity.pdbx_description
1 polymer ?
#
loop_
_entity_poly.entity_id
_entity_poly.type
_entity_poly.pdbx_seq_one_letter_code
_entity_poly.pdbx_strand_id
1 'polypeptide(L)'
;AAARHGKLKADDRIIAVAQGEEAFESVIDMRLNNVVQLIRGKRGTKVGLQILRKTKKGFDTLKLVIVRDKIILKDGEARMQIFVHPSPEENKTAQETNRIGVIKLPSFYVDFNDRRKNPKNYKSSSRDVKKHLKEFVRENVDGVILDLRSNGGGGLDEAINMAGLFIGHNPVVIVRQSGGRRVTVHRSRERAVYDGPLLIMLNRYSASASEILAGAMHDYQRAILAGDTTTFGKGTVQNIFQLPEGYGALKVTIAQFYRVSGWSTQNRGVETSLVLPSLYNARDIGESTLDNALPWRSIDQVSYRVSGNLKKVLPKLKQLSENRIANSDFFQKVKDDVQEYLTTIKPLKYTSILKMQEDDLRRKTQRDQELESASEKADEDNSDDTEIEEEKQEIQLDEYMKESLGILSDYIKLQKK
;
A
#
# COMPACT_ATOMS: atom_id res chain seq x y z
N ALA A 1 23.00 -3.98 -0.71
CA ALA A 1 24.39 -4.01 -0.23
C ALA A 1 24.39 -4.32 1.27
N ALA A 2 23.79 -3.51 2.14
CA ALA A 2 23.82 -3.70 3.59
C ALA A 2 23.24 -5.07 4.03
N ALA A 3 22.07 -5.47 3.54
CA ALA A 3 21.47 -6.77 3.84
C ALA A 3 22.37 -7.95 3.43
N ARG A 4 23.01 -7.89 2.24
CA ARG A 4 23.97 -8.92 1.80
C ARG A 4 25.28 -8.92 2.59
N HIS A 5 25.64 -7.80 3.21
CA HIS A 5 26.82 -7.71 4.08
C HIS A 5 26.58 -8.43 5.42
N GLY A 6 25.33 -8.53 5.88
CA GLY A 6 24.89 -9.33 7.04
C GLY A 6 25.27 -8.79 8.42
N LYS A 7 26.19 -7.81 8.51
CA LYS A 7 26.68 -7.27 9.79
C LYS A 7 25.91 -6.06 10.32
N LEU A 8 25.16 -5.36 9.47
CA LEU A 8 24.27 -4.26 9.88
C LEU A 8 22.93 -4.87 10.26
N LYS A 9 22.42 -4.57 11.44
CA LYS A 9 21.16 -5.09 11.99
C LYS A 9 20.12 -3.98 12.10
N ALA A 10 18.84 -4.35 12.25
CA ALA A 10 17.81 -3.41 12.67
C ALA A 10 18.21 -2.78 14.02
N ASP A 11 17.74 -1.54 14.25
CA ASP A 11 18.02 -0.73 15.45
C ASP A 11 19.49 -0.27 15.65
N ASP A 12 20.43 -0.65 14.77
CA ASP A 12 21.75 -0.05 14.77
C ASP A 12 21.67 1.45 14.49
N ARG A 13 22.32 2.27 15.33
CA ARG A 13 22.38 3.72 15.16
C ARG A 13 23.67 4.11 14.46
N ILE A 14 23.60 4.70 13.28
CA ILE A 14 24.75 5.22 12.56
C ILE A 14 25.17 6.54 13.23
N ILE A 15 26.40 6.60 13.75
CA ILE A 15 26.96 7.75 14.47
C ILE A 15 28.06 8.48 13.68
N ALA A 16 28.68 7.81 12.70
CA ALA A 16 29.65 8.45 11.80
C ALA A 16 29.70 7.72 10.45
N VAL A 17 30.06 8.46 9.39
CA VAL A 17 30.19 7.98 8.02
C VAL A 17 31.54 8.35 7.45
N ALA A 18 32.16 7.46 6.67
CA ALA A 18 33.42 7.70 5.96
C ALA A 18 33.27 7.40 4.47
N GLN A 19 33.97 8.16 3.61
CA GLN A 19 34.04 7.90 2.18
C GLN A 19 35.29 7.12 1.84
N GLY A 20 35.16 5.88 1.37
CA GLY A 20 36.30 5.04 1.04
C GLY A 20 37.20 4.78 2.25
N GLU A 21 38.41 5.33 2.23
CA GLU A 21 39.43 5.22 3.26
C GLU A 21 39.63 6.53 4.05
N GLU A 22 38.75 7.53 3.84
CA GLU A 22 38.82 8.81 4.54
C GLU A 22 38.44 8.67 6.02
N ALA A 23 38.70 9.74 6.78
CA ALA A 23 38.32 9.80 8.20
C ALA A 23 36.81 9.77 8.38
N PHE A 24 36.36 9.20 9.51
CA PHE A 24 34.95 9.18 9.86
C PHE A 24 34.48 10.58 10.27
N GLU A 25 33.44 11.07 9.59
CA GLU A 25 32.70 12.30 9.93
C GLU A 25 31.50 11.94 10.82
N SER A 26 31.34 12.63 11.96
CA SER A 26 30.21 12.44 12.85
C SER A 26 28.91 12.91 12.18
N VAL A 27 27.87 12.09 12.27
CA VAL A 27 26.54 12.42 11.77
C VAL A 27 25.52 12.65 12.89
N ILE A 28 26.00 12.71 14.14
CA ILE A 28 25.16 13.04 15.32
C ILE A 28 24.61 14.45 15.12
N ASP A 29 23.33 14.63 15.38
CA ASP A 29 22.57 15.88 15.20
C ASP A 29 22.47 16.40 13.75
N MET A 30 22.98 15.64 12.77
CA MET A 30 22.83 15.97 11.36
C MET A 30 21.40 15.62 10.88
N ARG A 31 20.83 16.46 10.00
CA ARG A 31 19.54 16.18 9.37
C ARG A 31 19.61 14.86 8.60
N LEU A 32 18.60 14.00 8.76
CA LEU A 32 18.53 12.66 8.15
C LEU A 32 18.83 12.67 6.64
N ASN A 33 18.33 13.64 5.90
CA ASN A 33 18.57 13.76 4.46
C ASN A 33 20.06 13.95 4.13
N ASN A 34 20.81 14.68 4.94
CA ASN A 34 22.24 14.90 4.75
C ASN A 34 23.00 13.60 5.04
N VAL A 35 22.66 12.90 6.11
CA VAL A 35 23.23 11.58 6.43
C VAL A 35 23.00 10.59 5.28
N VAL A 36 21.78 10.56 4.74
CA VAL A 36 21.43 9.71 3.59
C VAL A 36 22.27 10.04 2.36
N GLN A 37 22.56 11.32 2.11
CA GLN A 37 23.45 11.72 0.99
C GLN A 37 24.89 11.23 1.20
N LEU A 38 25.42 11.28 2.43
CA LEU A 38 26.76 10.75 2.76
C LEU A 38 26.84 9.23 2.57
N ILE A 39 25.76 8.50 2.91
CA ILE A 39 25.73 7.04 2.79
C ILE A 39 25.55 6.61 1.33
N ARG A 40 24.72 7.32 0.55
CA ARG A 40 24.52 7.05 -0.88
C ARG A 40 25.75 7.46 -1.70
N GLY A 41 25.91 6.84 -2.88
CA GLY A 41 27.01 7.17 -3.79
C GLY A 41 27.04 6.25 -5.00
N LYS A 42 28.07 6.40 -5.84
CA LYS A 42 28.22 5.60 -7.07
C LYS A 42 28.37 4.11 -6.72
N ARG A 43 27.74 3.27 -7.54
CA ARG A 43 27.87 1.81 -7.45
C ARG A 43 29.35 1.39 -7.48
N GLY A 44 29.74 0.45 -6.63
CA GLY A 44 31.11 -0.06 -6.51
C GLY A 44 32.02 0.77 -5.59
N THR A 45 31.62 1.97 -5.15
CA THR A 45 32.38 2.74 -4.16
C THR A 45 32.15 2.20 -2.75
N LYS A 46 33.12 2.42 -1.84
CA LYS A 46 33.04 2.01 -0.43
C LYS A 46 32.45 3.13 0.42
N VAL A 47 31.64 2.77 1.42
CA VAL A 47 31.23 3.65 2.52
C VAL A 47 31.54 2.98 3.84
N GLY A 48 32.24 3.69 4.72
CA GLY A 48 32.47 3.31 6.11
C GLY A 48 31.28 3.77 6.96
N LEU A 49 30.74 2.89 7.81
CA LEU A 49 29.73 3.22 8.80
C LEU A 49 30.26 2.91 10.19
N GLN A 50 30.23 3.88 11.08
CA GLN A 50 30.43 3.65 12.50
C GLN A 50 29.05 3.62 13.14
N ILE A 51 28.73 2.48 13.77
CA ILE A 51 27.40 2.24 14.33
C ILE A 51 27.49 2.01 15.83
N LEU A 52 26.44 2.41 16.53
CA LEU A 52 26.22 2.13 17.94
C LEU A 52 25.11 1.07 18.04
N ARG A 53 25.44 -0.10 18.54
CA ARG A 53 24.53 -1.23 18.72
C ARG A 53 24.20 -1.43 20.19
N LYS A 54 22.90 -1.49 20.51
CA LYS A 54 22.47 -1.85 21.87
C LYS A 54 22.72 -3.33 22.10
N THR A 55 23.38 -3.65 23.20
CA THR A 55 23.65 -5.01 23.65
C THR A 55 23.14 -5.18 25.08
N LYS A 56 23.09 -6.40 25.60
CA LYS A 56 22.68 -6.68 27.00
C LYS A 56 23.57 -5.96 28.05
N LYS A 57 24.81 -5.63 27.69
CA LYS A 57 25.80 -4.99 28.59
C LYS A 57 25.95 -3.47 28.36
N GLY A 58 25.11 -2.86 27.52
CA GLY A 58 25.21 -1.46 27.16
C GLY A 58 25.27 -1.23 25.64
N PHE A 59 26.19 -0.40 25.17
CA PHE A 59 26.32 -0.08 23.77
C PHE A 59 27.72 -0.45 23.25
N ASP A 60 27.77 -1.18 22.14
CA ASP A 60 29.00 -1.49 21.43
C ASP A 60 29.12 -0.61 20.19
N THR A 61 30.33 -0.11 19.94
CA THR A 61 30.66 0.64 18.73
C THR A 61 31.32 -0.27 17.70
N LEU A 62 30.74 -0.39 16.52
CA LEU A 62 31.22 -1.23 15.43
C LEU A 62 31.57 -0.36 14.21
N LYS A 63 32.61 -0.72 13.48
CA LYS A 63 32.96 -0.12 12.19
C LYS A 63 32.72 -1.13 11.08
N LEU A 64 31.92 -0.74 10.10
CA LEU A 64 31.55 -1.57 8.95
C LEU A 64 31.94 -0.86 7.66
N VAL A 65 32.46 -1.59 6.68
CA VAL A 65 32.69 -1.05 5.33
C VAL A 65 31.79 -1.76 4.35
N ILE A 66 30.91 -1.00 3.70
CA ILE A 66 29.94 -1.52 2.74
C ILE A 66 30.29 -1.04 1.35
N VAL A 67 30.35 -1.95 0.38
CA VAL A 67 30.46 -1.60 -1.04
C VAL A 67 29.07 -1.23 -1.56
N ARG A 68 28.94 0.00 -2.07
CA ARG A 68 27.66 0.49 -2.61
C ARG A 68 27.24 -0.31 -3.84
N ASP A 69 25.98 -0.67 -3.89
CA ASP A 69 25.40 -1.38 -5.01
C ASP A 69 23.96 -0.87 -5.27
N LYS A 70 23.39 -1.25 -6.40
CA LYS A 70 21.98 -0.94 -6.70
C LYS A 70 21.10 -1.50 -5.58
N ILE A 71 20.32 -0.62 -4.94
CA ILE A 71 19.34 -1.04 -3.94
C ILE A 71 18.13 -1.61 -4.69
N ILE A 72 17.83 -2.87 -4.46
CA ILE A 72 16.61 -3.53 -4.91
C ILE A 72 15.70 -3.55 -3.70
N LEU A 73 14.72 -2.67 -3.67
CA LEU A 73 13.68 -2.64 -2.63
C LEU A 73 12.65 -3.72 -2.96
N LYS A 74 12.92 -4.96 -2.58
CA LYS A 74 11.96 -6.08 -2.75
C LYS A 74 10.62 -5.78 -2.06
N ASP A 75 10.63 -5.00 -0.99
CA ASP A 75 9.43 -4.60 -0.24
C ASP A 75 8.50 -3.66 -1.02
N GLY A 76 9.03 -2.95 -2.02
CA GLY A 76 8.27 -2.08 -2.91
C GLY A 76 7.66 -2.77 -4.13
N GLU A 77 7.85 -4.10 -4.29
CA GLU A 77 7.38 -4.85 -5.46
C GLU A 77 6.04 -5.56 -5.19
N ALA A 78 5.32 -5.88 -6.26
CA ALA A 78 4.13 -6.70 -6.18
C ALA A 78 4.48 -8.10 -5.65
N ARG A 79 3.72 -8.58 -4.66
CA ARG A 79 3.85 -9.92 -4.08
C ARG A 79 2.57 -10.69 -4.31
N MET A 80 2.68 -12.00 -4.44
CA MET A 80 1.52 -12.87 -4.56
C MET A 80 1.57 -14.02 -3.57
N GLN A 81 0.38 -14.48 -3.16
CA GLN A 81 0.20 -15.67 -2.34
C GLN A 81 -1.15 -16.30 -2.66
N ILE A 82 -1.27 -17.61 -2.56
CA ILE A 82 -2.54 -18.32 -2.69
C ILE A 82 -2.98 -18.75 -1.28
N PHE A 83 -4.19 -18.35 -0.90
CA PHE A 83 -4.84 -18.75 0.32
C PHE A 83 -5.91 -19.80 0.03
N VAL A 84 -5.99 -20.81 0.88
CA VAL A 84 -7.07 -21.80 0.88
C VAL A 84 -8.08 -21.35 1.95
N HIS A 85 -9.30 -21.03 1.53
CA HIS A 85 -10.36 -20.53 2.41
C HIS A 85 -11.54 -21.52 2.38
N PRO A 86 -12.15 -21.87 3.53
CA PRO A 86 -13.34 -22.71 3.56
C PRO A 86 -14.45 -22.12 2.70
N SER A 87 -15.12 -22.97 1.91
CA SER A 87 -16.32 -22.56 1.18
C SER A 87 -17.49 -22.48 2.17
N PRO A 88 -18.37 -21.48 2.05
CA PRO A 88 -19.48 -21.27 2.99
C PRO A 88 -20.64 -22.29 2.84
N GLU A 89 -20.44 -23.48 2.33
CA GLU A 89 -21.47 -24.50 2.20
C GLU A 89 -21.68 -25.29 3.49
N GLU A 90 -22.90 -25.23 4.07
CA GLU A 90 -23.25 -25.79 5.39
C GLU A 90 -23.49 -27.31 5.39
N ASN A 91 -23.61 -28.03 4.23
CA ASN A 91 -24.17 -29.38 4.18
C ASN A 91 -23.35 -30.43 3.40
N LYS A 92 -22.04 -30.28 3.25
CA LYS A 92 -21.23 -31.31 2.57
C LYS A 92 -20.24 -31.98 3.54
N THR A 93 -20.19 -33.32 3.49
CA THR A 93 -19.26 -34.19 4.23
C THR A 93 -17.78 -33.99 3.84
N ALA A 94 -17.48 -33.29 2.76
CA ALA A 94 -16.15 -32.78 2.40
C ALA A 94 -16.20 -31.26 2.42
N GLN A 95 -15.37 -30.64 3.23
CA GLN A 95 -15.23 -29.19 3.33
C GLN A 95 -14.67 -28.67 2.01
N GLU A 96 -15.54 -28.21 1.09
CA GLU A 96 -15.09 -27.55 -0.13
C GLU A 96 -14.33 -26.29 0.25
N THR A 97 -13.18 -26.08 -0.36
CA THR A 97 -12.34 -24.91 -0.15
C THR A 97 -12.21 -24.11 -1.44
N ASN A 98 -12.16 -22.78 -1.31
CA ASN A 98 -11.83 -21.90 -2.44
C ASN A 98 -10.34 -21.56 -2.37
N ARG A 99 -9.67 -21.67 -3.53
CA ARG A 99 -8.28 -21.21 -3.72
C ARG A 99 -8.32 -19.75 -4.17
N ILE A 100 -7.90 -18.83 -3.34
CA ILE A 100 -7.95 -17.39 -3.61
C ILE A 100 -6.54 -16.87 -3.78
N GLY A 101 -6.23 -16.32 -4.96
CA GLY A 101 -4.97 -15.64 -5.24
C GLY A 101 -5.01 -14.21 -4.68
N VAL A 102 -4.02 -13.84 -3.87
CA VAL A 102 -3.87 -12.49 -3.34
C VAL A 102 -2.64 -11.83 -3.94
N ILE A 103 -2.79 -10.63 -4.47
CA ILE A 103 -1.68 -9.77 -4.91
C ILE A 103 -1.65 -8.54 -4.02
N LYS A 104 -0.56 -8.32 -3.28
CA LYS A 104 -0.29 -7.07 -2.57
C LYS A 104 0.54 -6.15 -3.45
N LEU A 105 0.00 -4.98 -3.77
CA LEU A 105 0.64 -3.98 -4.62
C LEU A 105 0.91 -2.71 -3.81
N PRO A 106 2.15 -2.44 -3.39
CA PRO A 106 2.48 -1.29 -2.55
C PRO A 106 2.50 0.04 -3.30
N SER A 107 2.77 0.03 -4.62
CA SER A 107 2.74 1.22 -5.47
C SER A 107 2.64 0.86 -6.95
N PHE A 108 2.27 1.82 -7.80
CA PHE A 108 2.30 1.68 -9.26
C PHE A 108 3.68 2.08 -9.80
N TYR A 109 4.69 1.25 -9.47
CA TYR A 109 6.08 1.52 -9.82
C TYR A 109 6.40 1.24 -11.28
N VAL A 110 7.35 2.02 -11.80
CA VAL A 110 7.99 1.83 -13.11
C VAL A 110 9.41 2.39 -13.09
N ASP A 111 10.37 1.64 -13.63
CA ASP A 111 11.73 2.14 -13.87
C ASP A 111 11.78 2.88 -15.21
N PHE A 112 11.59 4.20 -15.17
CA PHE A 112 11.59 5.05 -16.36
C PHE A 112 12.95 5.06 -17.08
N ASN A 113 14.06 4.89 -16.37
CA ASN A 113 15.39 4.87 -16.95
C ASN A 113 15.64 3.57 -17.71
N ASP A 114 15.26 2.46 -17.10
CA ASP A 114 15.35 1.15 -17.72
C ASP A 114 14.36 1.04 -18.90
N ARG A 115 13.13 1.56 -18.78
CA ARG A 115 12.15 1.63 -19.87
C ARG A 115 12.69 2.34 -21.11
N ARG A 116 13.47 3.42 -20.95
CA ARG A 116 14.08 4.13 -22.09
C ARG A 116 15.18 3.31 -22.76
N LYS A 117 15.99 2.57 -21.96
CA LYS A 117 17.09 1.75 -22.45
C LYS A 117 16.62 0.41 -23.00
N ASN A 118 15.64 -0.19 -22.37
CA ASN A 118 15.15 -1.54 -22.66
C ASN A 118 13.60 -1.58 -22.61
N PRO A 119 12.90 -1.02 -23.62
CA PRO A 119 11.45 -0.90 -23.61
C PRO A 119 10.71 -2.25 -23.59
N LYS A 120 11.39 -3.35 -23.95
CA LYS A 120 10.81 -4.70 -23.93
C LYS A 120 10.93 -5.40 -22.58
N ASN A 121 11.89 -5.01 -21.72
CA ASN A 121 12.14 -5.68 -20.46
C ASN A 121 12.60 -4.67 -19.39
N TYR A 122 11.68 -3.98 -18.75
CA TYR A 122 11.92 -3.04 -17.66
C TYR A 122 11.01 -3.36 -16.46
N LYS A 123 11.40 -2.93 -15.28
CA LYS A 123 10.63 -3.13 -14.05
C LYS A 123 9.36 -2.28 -14.07
N SER A 124 8.22 -2.92 -13.89
CA SER A 124 6.89 -2.31 -14.00
C SER A 124 5.87 -3.11 -13.19
N SER A 125 5.06 -2.41 -12.40
CA SER A 125 4.02 -3.01 -11.56
C SER A 125 2.95 -3.75 -12.38
N SER A 126 2.53 -3.20 -13.52
CA SER A 126 1.54 -3.85 -14.38
C SER A 126 2.05 -5.14 -15.02
N ARG A 127 3.34 -5.22 -15.31
CA ARG A 127 3.98 -6.43 -15.83
C ARG A 127 4.12 -7.51 -14.75
N ASP A 128 4.50 -7.11 -13.55
CA ASP A 128 4.62 -8.05 -12.42
C ASP A 128 3.24 -8.61 -12.05
N VAL A 129 2.21 -7.75 -11.93
CA VAL A 129 0.83 -8.21 -11.70
C VAL A 129 0.33 -9.09 -12.84
N LYS A 130 0.64 -8.76 -14.11
CA LYS A 130 0.30 -9.63 -15.26
C LYS A 130 0.92 -11.01 -15.15
N LYS A 131 2.17 -11.10 -14.68
CA LYS A 131 2.86 -12.38 -14.44
C LYS A 131 2.14 -13.17 -13.34
N HIS A 132 1.81 -12.53 -12.21
CA HIS A 132 1.10 -13.17 -11.10
C HIS A 132 -0.30 -13.64 -11.50
N LEU A 133 -1.06 -12.83 -12.25
CA LEU A 133 -2.37 -13.24 -12.76
C LEU A 133 -2.29 -14.45 -13.68
N LYS A 134 -1.29 -14.52 -14.58
CA LYS A 134 -1.07 -15.71 -15.43
C LYS A 134 -0.74 -16.95 -14.60
N GLU A 135 -0.02 -16.78 -13.50
CA GLU A 135 0.26 -17.86 -12.57
C GLU A 135 -1.02 -18.34 -11.88
N PHE A 136 -1.86 -17.41 -11.39
CA PHE A 136 -3.14 -17.74 -10.80
C PHE A 136 -4.09 -18.47 -11.77
N VAL A 137 -4.11 -18.05 -13.04
CA VAL A 137 -4.89 -18.76 -14.07
C VAL A 137 -4.37 -20.20 -14.27
N ARG A 138 -3.03 -20.38 -14.30
CA ARG A 138 -2.42 -21.71 -14.40
C ARG A 138 -2.72 -22.60 -13.19
N GLU A 139 -2.72 -21.99 -12.00
CA GLU A 139 -3.02 -22.66 -10.73
C GLU A 139 -4.52 -22.87 -10.49
N ASN A 140 -5.39 -22.45 -11.43
CA ASN A 140 -6.85 -22.56 -11.34
C ASN A 140 -7.40 -21.99 -10.02
N VAL A 141 -7.02 -20.74 -9.67
CA VAL A 141 -7.61 -20.08 -8.50
C VAL A 141 -9.08 -19.71 -8.77
N ASP A 142 -9.93 -19.84 -7.75
CA ASP A 142 -11.38 -19.56 -7.85
C ASP A 142 -11.67 -18.05 -7.85
N GLY A 143 -10.76 -17.24 -7.28
CA GLY A 143 -10.92 -15.79 -7.19
C GLY A 143 -9.60 -15.07 -6.95
N VAL A 144 -9.59 -13.75 -7.18
CA VAL A 144 -8.39 -12.91 -6.99
C VAL A 144 -8.73 -11.71 -6.09
N ILE A 145 -7.86 -11.44 -5.11
CA ILE A 145 -7.84 -10.20 -4.33
C ILE A 145 -6.63 -9.38 -4.76
N LEU A 146 -6.86 -8.09 -5.07
CA LEU A 146 -5.81 -7.10 -5.27
C LEU A 146 -5.81 -6.15 -4.07
N ASP A 147 -4.78 -6.23 -3.23
CA ASP A 147 -4.63 -5.36 -2.06
C ASP A 147 -3.90 -4.07 -2.44
N LEU A 148 -4.66 -2.97 -2.46
CA LEU A 148 -4.19 -1.60 -2.71
C LEU A 148 -4.24 -0.74 -1.45
N ARG A 149 -4.41 -1.31 -0.28
CA ARG A 149 -4.39 -0.55 0.97
C ARG A 149 -3.05 0.15 1.13
N SER A 150 -3.10 1.43 1.49
CA SER A 150 -1.92 2.30 1.65
C SER A 150 -1.07 2.48 0.39
N ASN A 151 -1.61 2.17 -0.79
CA ASN A 151 -0.97 2.42 -2.07
C ASN A 151 -1.25 3.87 -2.53
N GLY A 152 -0.29 4.77 -2.34
CA GLY A 152 -0.40 6.19 -2.70
C GLY A 152 -0.39 6.47 -4.22
N GLY A 153 -0.40 5.45 -5.08
CA GLY A 153 -0.40 5.59 -6.53
C GLY A 153 0.95 5.35 -7.19
N GLY A 154 1.24 6.11 -8.25
CA GLY A 154 2.47 5.99 -9.05
C GLY A 154 2.23 6.33 -10.52
N GLY A 155 2.74 5.49 -11.43
CA GLY A 155 2.67 5.73 -12.87
C GLY A 155 1.26 5.67 -13.45
N LEU A 156 0.85 6.72 -14.19
CA LEU A 156 -0.44 6.74 -14.87
C LEU A 156 -0.57 5.58 -15.88
N ASP A 157 0.47 5.36 -16.69
CA ASP A 157 0.50 4.26 -17.67
C ASP A 157 0.37 2.90 -16.99
N GLU A 158 0.92 2.75 -15.78
CA GLU A 158 0.83 1.51 -14.99
C GLU A 158 -0.62 1.23 -14.56
N ALA A 159 -1.35 2.26 -14.08
CA ALA A 159 -2.77 2.11 -13.74
C ALA A 159 -3.62 1.75 -14.95
N ILE A 160 -3.36 2.39 -16.12
CA ILE A 160 -4.08 2.14 -17.37
C ILE A 160 -3.82 0.69 -17.84
N ASN A 161 -2.56 0.26 -17.87
CA ASN A 161 -2.21 -1.09 -18.30
C ASN A 161 -2.75 -2.14 -17.34
N MET A 162 -2.67 -1.88 -16.03
CA MET A 162 -3.20 -2.79 -15.02
C MET A 162 -4.72 -2.93 -15.09
N ALA A 163 -5.46 -1.84 -15.30
CA ALA A 163 -6.89 -1.92 -15.56
C ALA A 163 -7.21 -2.82 -16.76
N GLY A 164 -6.42 -2.70 -17.81
CA GLY A 164 -6.56 -3.54 -19.00
C GLY A 164 -6.38 -5.03 -18.78
N LEU A 165 -5.66 -5.46 -17.75
CA LEU A 165 -5.53 -6.87 -17.40
C LEU A 165 -6.88 -7.49 -16.99
N PHE A 166 -7.86 -6.66 -16.59
CA PHE A 166 -9.19 -7.05 -16.12
C PHE A 166 -10.33 -6.66 -17.06
N ILE A 167 -10.19 -5.55 -17.82
CA ILE A 167 -11.23 -5.03 -18.71
C ILE A 167 -10.83 -4.96 -20.19
N GLY A 168 -9.59 -5.36 -20.54
CA GLY A 168 -9.10 -5.31 -21.92
C GLY A 168 -8.94 -3.89 -22.48
N HIS A 169 -9.14 -3.72 -23.78
CA HIS A 169 -8.90 -2.49 -24.53
C HIS A 169 -9.91 -1.35 -24.29
N ASN A 170 -10.57 -1.33 -23.14
CA ASN A 170 -11.59 -0.35 -22.81
C ASN A 170 -11.00 1.00 -22.34
N PRO A 171 -11.78 2.10 -22.36
CA PRO A 171 -11.44 3.36 -21.70
C PRO A 171 -11.17 3.11 -20.20
N VAL A 172 -10.15 3.77 -19.65
CA VAL A 172 -9.79 3.63 -18.24
C VAL A 172 -9.95 4.94 -17.48
N VAL A 173 -9.47 6.03 -18.09
CA VAL A 173 -9.42 7.34 -17.44
C VAL A 173 -9.45 8.44 -18.49
N ILE A 174 -10.04 9.58 -18.12
CA ILE A 174 -10.06 10.79 -18.93
C ILE A 174 -9.13 11.79 -18.26
N VAL A 175 -8.20 12.39 -19.01
CA VAL A 175 -7.27 13.40 -18.51
C VAL A 175 -7.54 14.73 -19.20
N ARG A 176 -7.78 15.79 -18.41
CA ARG A 176 -7.97 17.16 -18.86
C ARG A 176 -6.78 18.00 -18.42
N GLN A 177 -6.04 18.53 -19.39
CA GLN A 177 -4.89 19.41 -19.12
C GLN A 177 -5.31 20.75 -18.49
N SER A 178 -4.42 21.32 -17.72
CA SER A 178 -4.57 22.68 -17.17
C SER A 178 -4.88 23.67 -18.32
N GLY A 179 -5.80 24.62 -18.05
CA GLY A 179 -6.32 25.51 -19.09
C GLY A 179 -7.45 24.93 -19.94
N GLY A 180 -7.83 23.66 -19.74
CA GLY A 180 -9.05 23.05 -20.29
C GLY A 180 -9.06 22.77 -21.80
N ARG A 181 -7.99 23.09 -22.51
CA ARG A 181 -7.93 23.03 -23.99
C ARG A 181 -7.83 21.61 -24.55
N ARG A 182 -7.33 20.65 -23.78
CA ARG A 182 -7.13 19.28 -24.24
C ARG A 182 -7.70 18.28 -23.25
N VAL A 183 -8.61 17.44 -23.76
CA VAL A 183 -9.16 16.29 -23.06
C VAL A 183 -8.71 15.03 -23.78
N THR A 184 -8.15 14.08 -23.07
CA THR A 184 -7.67 12.81 -23.65
C THR A 184 -8.29 11.64 -22.93
N VAL A 185 -8.93 10.74 -23.67
CA VAL A 185 -9.43 9.47 -23.17
C VAL A 185 -8.33 8.43 -23.30
N HIS A 186 -7.83 7.96 -22.18
CA HIS A 186 -6.83 6.90 -22.15
C HIS A 186 -7.50 5.52 -22.12
N ARG A 187 -7.12 4.69 -23.08
CA ARG A 187 -7.55 3.30 -23.22
C ARG A 187 -6.38 2.37 -22.94
N SER A 188 -6.64 1.23 -22.32
CA SER A 188 -5.62 0.21 -22.21
C SER A 188 -5.31 -0.42 -23.57
N ARG A 189 -4.03 -0.82 -23.73
CA ARG A 189 -3.57 -1.63 -24.88
C ARG A 189 -3.44 -3.11 -24.51
N GLU A 190 -3.66 -3.46 -23.24
CA GLU A 190 -3.58 -4.82 -22.74
C GLU A 190 -4.85 -5.61 -23.07
N ARG A 191 -4.69 -6.91 -23.31
CA ARG A 191 -5.80 -7.85 -23.33
C ARG A 191 -6.12 -8.27 -21.90
N ALA A 192 -7.39 -8.52 -21.61
CA ALA A 192 -7.77 -9.11 -20.33
C ALA A 192 -7.04 -10.44 -20.11
N VAL A 193 -6.47 -10.59 -18.92
CA VAL A 193 -5.72 -11.80 -18.50
C VAL A 193 -6.53 -12.59 -17.50
N TYR A 194 -7.39 -11.92 -16.74
CA TYR A 194 -8.24 -12.53 -15.73
C TYR A 194 -9.65 -11.96 -15.81
N ASP A 195 -10.64 -12.83 -15.95
CA ASP A 195 -12.07 -12.51 -16.05
C ASP A 195 -12.92 -13.09 -14.89
N GLY A 196 -12.32 -13.90 -14.02
CA GLY A 196 -12.97 -14.49 -12.84
C GLY A 196 -13.32 -13.49 -11.72
N PRO A 197 -13.84 -13.97 -10.58
CA PRO A 197 -14.20 -13.17 -9.42
C PRO A 197 -13.04 -12.33 -8.92
N LEU A 198 -13.26 -11.00 -8.76
CA LEU A 198 -12.25 -10.04 -8.37
C LEU A 198 -12.74 -9.16 -7.23
N LEU A 199 -11.90 -9.00 -6.19
CA LEU A 199 -12.08 -8.06 -5.10
C LEU A 199 -10.85 -7.16 -5.02
N ILE A 200 -11.05 -5.86 -4.79
CA ILE A 200 -9.97 -4.89 -4.55
C ILE A 200 -10.12 -4.32 -3.15
N MET A 201 -9.07 -4.48 -2.33
CA MET A 201 -9.01 -3.88 -1.00
C MET A 201 -8.48 -2.45 -1.09
N LEU A 202 -9.17 -1.53 -0.43
CA LEU A 202 -8.88 -0.10 -0.44
C LEU A 202 -8.93 0.47 0.98
N ASN A 203 -8.18 1.55 1.22
CA ASN A 203 -8.33 2.36 2.42
C ASN A 203 -8.18 3.85 2.10
N ARG A 204 -8.29 4.71 3.13
CA ARG A 204 -8.17 6.18 3.00
C ARG A 204 -6.82 6.65 2.45
N TYR A 205 -5.79 5.80 2.43
CA TYR A 205 -4.48 6.08 1.86
C TYR A 205 -4.30 5.54 0.43
N SER A 206 -5.28 4.83 -0.12
CA SER A 206 -5.31 4.44 -1.53
C SER A 206 -5.55 5.70 -2.38
N ALA A 207 -4.55 6.13 -3.17
CA ALA A 207 -4.59 7.44 -3.83
C ALA A 207 -4.17 7.39 -5.31
N SER A 208 -4.58 8.40 -6.10
CA SER A 208 -4.07 8.68 -7.44
C SER A 208 -4.23 7.49 -8.42
N ALA A 209 -3.15 6.80 -8.84
CA ALA A 209 -3.19 5.65 -9.74
C ALA A 209 -4.06 4.50 -9.18
N SER A 210 -4.07 4.31 -7.84
CA SER A 210 -4.99 3.36 -7.18
C SER A 210 -6.45 3.75 -7.41
N GLU A 211 -6.76 5.05 -7.37
CA GLU A 211 -8.11 5.57 -7.59
C GLU A 211 -8.52 5.50 -9.06
N ILE A 212 -7.57 5.62 -9.99
CA ILE A 212 -7.82 5.41 -11.43
C ILE A 212 -8.22 3.95 -11.67
N LEU A 213 -7.47 2.99 -11.13
CA LEU A 213 -7.80 1.57 -11.25
C LEU A 213 -9.12 1.24 -10.56
N ALA A 214 -9.29 1.63 -9.28
CA ALA A 214 -10.50 1.36 -8.51
C ALA A 214 -11.74 2.01 -9.17
N GLY A 215 -11.62 3.25 -9.64
CA GLY A 215 -12.69 3.95 -10.35
C GLY A 215 -13.11 3.26 -11.64
N ALA A 216 -12.15 2.78 -12.44
CA ALA A 216 -12.45 1.98 -13.62
C ALA A 216 -13.17 0.68 -13.23
N MET A 217 -12.65 -0.08 -12.28
CA MET A 217 -13.28 -1.34 -11.83
C MET A 217 -14.69 -1.13 -11.28
N HIS A 218 -14.92 -0.01 -10.58
CA HIS A 218 -16.24 0.39 -10.10
C HIS A 218 -17.19 0.69 -11.25
N ASP A 219 -16.80 1.54 -12.21
CA ASP A 219 -17.66 1.97 -13.32
C ASP A 219 -18.05 0.80 -14.22
N TYR A 220 -17.12 -0.12 -14.47
CA TYR A 220 -17.36 -1.35 -15.21
C TYR A 220 -18.07 -2.44 -14.40
N GLN A 221 -18.31 -2.25 -13.09
CA GLN A 221 -18.81 -3.29 -12.17
C GLN A 221 -17.96 -4.59 -12.26
N ARG A 222 -16.65 -4.44 -12.49
CA ARG A 222 -15.74 -5.57 -12.71
C ARG A 222 -15.21 -6.18 -11.43
N ALA A 223 -15.11 -5.41 -10.36
CA ALA A 223 -14.57 -5.86 -9.07
C ALA A 223 -15.44 -5.37 -7.91
N ILE A 224 -15.53 -6.19 -6.86
CA ILE A 224 -15.99 -5.75 -5.54
C ILE A 224 -14.91 -4.83 -4.97
N LEU A 225 -15.28 -3.64 -4.53
CA LEU A 225 -14.42 -2.74 -3.79
C LEU A 225 -14.74 -2.86 -2.29
N ALA A 226 -13.77 -3.26 -1.47
CA ALA A 226 -13.98 -3.47 -0.04
C ALA A 226 -12.93 -2.72 0.80
N GLY A 227 -13.32 -2.20 1.95
CA GLY A 227 -12.42 -1.50 2.86
C GLY A 227 -13.02 -0.25 3.49
N ASP A 228 -12.27 0.86 3.55
CA ASP A 228 -12.77 2.13 4.08
C ASP A 228 -13.89 2.72 3.21
N THR A 229 -14.67 3.65 3.75
CA THR A 229 -15.82 4.25 3.03
C THR A 229 -15.46 4.79 1.66
N THR A 230 -14.27 5.37 1.52
CA THR A 230 -13.75 5.93 0.28
C THR A 230 -12.22 5.95 0.29
N THR A 231 -11.60 6.16 -0.86
CA THR A 231 -10.18 6.36 -1.03
C THR A 231 -9.75 7.81 -0.68
N PHE A 232 -8.50 8.19 -0.93
CA PHE A 232 -7.90 9.47 -0.53
C PHE A 232 -8.56 10.70 -1.20
N GLY A 233 -8.95 10.61 -2.46
CA GLY A 233 -9.58 11.72 -3.19
C GLY A 233 -8.61 12.58 -4.01
N LYS A 234 -7.47 12.04 -4.46
CA LYS A 234 -6.56 12.76 -5.34
C LYS A 234 -6.96 12.60 -6.81
N GLY A 235 -7.42 13.70 -7.42
CA GLY A 235 -7.83 13.77 -8.83
C GLY A 235 -6.86 14.54 -9.74
N THR A 236 -5.64 14.83 -9.27
CA THR A 236 -4.65 15.62 -10.00
C THR A 236 -3.52 14.78 -10.59
N VAL A 237 -3.04 15.18 -11.77
CA VAL A 237 -1.82 14.65 -12.41
C VAL A 237 -0.70 15.65 -12.20
N GLN A 238 0.43 15.18 -11.69
CA GLN A 238 1.60 16.00 -11.42
C GLN A 238 2.78 15.56 -12.29
N ASN A 239 3.61 16.52 -12.70
CA ASN A 239 4.85 16.28 -13.38
C ASN A 239 6.03 16.85 -12.58
N ILE A 240 7.19 16.23 -12.73
CA ILE A 240 8.43 16.67 -12.10
C ILE A 240 9.31 17.29 -13.18
N PHE A 241 9.63 18.56 -13.01
CA PHE A 241 10.54 19.30 -13.88
C PHE A 241 11.87 19.44 -13.15
N GLN A 242 12.95 18.91 -13.74
CA GLN A 242 14.29 19.10 -13.24
C GLN A 242 14.69 20.55 -13.46
N LEU A 243 15.17 21.20 -12.42
CA LEU A 243 15.77 22.54 -12.47
C LEU A 243 17.26 22.44 -12.80
N PRO A 244 17.91 23.56 -13.15
CA PRO A 244 19.38 23.58 -13.34
C PRO A 244 20.12 22.94 -12.17
N GLU A 245 21.35 22.50 -12.40
CA GLU A 245 22.17 21.81 -11.43
C GLU A 245 22.25 22.58 -10.11
N GLY A 246 21.99 21.92 -8.98
CA GLY A 246 21.97 22.51 -7.64
C GLY A 246 20.62 23.04 -7.16
N TYR A 247 19.63 23.23 -8.05
CA TYR A 247 18.30 23.79 -7.69
C TYR A 247 17.22 22.71 -7.48
N GLY A 248 17.53 21.42 -7.68
CA GLY A 248 16.61 20.32 -7.43
C GLY A 248 15.54 20.12 -8.50
N ALA A 249 14.30 19.91 -8.12
CA ALA A 249 13.19 19.64 -9.04
C ALA A 249 11.88 20.28 -8.54
N LEU A 250 11.05 20.71 -9.49
CA LEU A 250 9.73 21.30 -9.23
C LEU A 250 8.65 20.27 -9.59
N LYS A 251 7.76 19.96 -8.63
CA LYS A 251 6.59 19.12 -8.81
C LYS A 251 5.35 20.00 -9.04
N VAL A 252 4.78 19.96 -10.25
CA VAL A 252 3.69 20.85 -10.67
C VAL A 252 2.48 20.04 -11.08
N THR A 253 1.27 20.46 -10.65
CA THR A 253 0.00 19.95 -11.17
C THR A 253 -0.21 20.46 -12.60
N ILE A 254 -0.32 19.53 -13.55
CA ILE A 254 -0.46 19.83 -14.99
C ILE A 254 -1.80 19.43 -15.58
N ALA A 255 -2.56 18.58 -14.89
CA ALA A 255 -3.83 18.08 -15.39
C ALA A 255 -4.71 17.56 -14.22
N GLN A 256 -5.97 17.35 -14.50
CA GLN A 256 -6.90 16.60 -13.67
C GLN A 256 -7.35 15.35 -14.40
N PHE A 257 -7.61 14.27 -13.66
CA PHE A 257 -8.18 13.07 -14.23
C PHE A 257 -9.61 12.82 -13.74
N TYR A 258 -10.35 12.12 -14.58
CA TYR A 258 -11.76 11.80 -14.38
C TYR A 258 -11.99 10.33 -14.73
N ARG A 259 -12.92 9.72 -14.04
CA ARG A 259 -13.43 8.37 -14.33
C ARG A 259 -14.12 8.35 -15.70
N VAL A 260 -14.31 7.17 -16.26
CA VAL A 260 -15.06 7.01 -17.53
C VAL A 260 -16.51 7.52 -17.44
N SER A 261 -17.09 7.51 -16.24
CA SER A 261 -18.39 8.11 -15.91
C SER A 261 -18.37 9.66 -15.94
N GLY A 262 -17.21 10.30 -16.13
CA GLY A 262 -17.06 11.76 -16.13
C GLY A 262 -16.84 12.39 -14.76
N TRP A 263 -16.87 11.60 -13.67
CA TRP A 263 -16.70 12.11 -12.31
C TRP A 263 -15.22 12.14 -11.91
N SER A 264 -14.81 13.22 -11.24
CA SER A 264 -13.48 13.29 -10.65
C SER A 264 -13.45 12.54 -9.32
N THR A 265 -12.27 11.99 -8.99
CA THR A 265 -11.97 11.48 -7.65
C THR A 265 -11.58 12.61 -6.68
N GLN A 266 -11.29 13.81 -7.20
CA GLN A 266 -10.82 14.96 -6.40
C GLN A 266 -11.73 15.21 -5.19
N ASN A 267 -11.16 15.25 -4.00
CA ASN A 267 -11.81 15.46 -2.69
C ASN A 267 -12.81 14.37 -2.25
N ARG A 268 -13.31 13.53 -3.15
CA ARG A 268 -14.35 12.52 -2.87
C ARG A 268 -13.84 11.11 -2.83
N GLY A 269 -12.75 10.83 -3.58
CA GLY A 269 -12.23 9.48 -3.75
C GLY A 269 -13.12 8.58 -4.60
N VAL A 270 -12.92 7.28 -4.43
CA VAL A 270 -13.75 6.21 -4.99
C VAL A 270 -14.44 5.51 -3.83
N GLU A 271 -15.77 5.50 -3.85
CA GLU A 271 -16.57 4.82 -2.83
C GLU A 271 -16.40 3.30 -2.93
N THR A 272 -16.30 2.62 -1.78
CA THR A 272 -16.24 1.17 -1.74
C THR A 272 -17.63 0.56 -1.77
N SER A 273 -17.75 -0.61 -2.38
CA SER A 273 -19.02 -1.34 -2.45
C SER A 273 -19.39 -1.97 -1.09
N LEU A 274 -18.39 -2.40 -0.33
CA LEU A 274 -18.52 -3.03 0.97
C LEU A 274 -17.60 -2.33 1.97
N VAL A 275 -18.21 -1.57 2.88
CA VAL A 275 -17.48 -0.80 3.90
C VAL A 275 -17.17 -1.69 5.09
N LEU A 276 -15.91 -1.73 5.49
CA LEU A 276 -15.45 -2.40 6.71
C LEU A 276 -15.22 -1.39 7.83
N PRO A 277 -15.48 -1.73 9.09
CA PRO A 277 -15.18 -0.86 10.23
C PRO A 277 -13.71 -0.50 10.26
N SER A 278 -13.39 0.79 10.37
CA SER A 278 -12.00 1.28 10.38
C SER A 278 -11.91 2.62 11.08
N LEU A 279 -10.88 2.80 11.89
CA LEU A 279 -10.59 4.08 12.53
C LEU A 279 -10.28 5.19 11.52
N TYR A 280 -9.78 4.84 10.32
CA TYR A 280 -9.53 5.80 9.26
C TYR A 280 -10.80 6.46 8.72
N ASN A 281 -11.97 5.79 8.82
CA ASN A 281 -13.26 6.37 8.45
C ASN A 281 -13.69 7.52 9.36
N ALA A 282 -13.22 7.55 10.61
CA ALA A 282 -13.53 8.60 11.59
C ALA A 282 -12.55 9.77 11.54
N ARG A 283 -11.37 9.58 10.93
CA ARG A 283 -10.30 10.58 10.86
C ARG A 283 -10.46 11.47 9.64
N ASP A 284 -10.01 12.72 9.77
CA ASP A 284 -9.96 13.67 8.67
C ASP A 284 -8.71 13.35 7.80
N ILE A 285 -8.87 12.38 6.89
CA ILE A 285 -7.83 11.92 5.96
C ILE A 285 -8.35 12.11 4.53
N GLY A 286 -7.54 12.70 3.67
CA GLY A 286 -7.85 12.84 2.25
C GLY A 286 -7.39 14.16 1.65
N GLU A 287 -7.52 14.28 0.33
CA GLU A 287 -7.17 15.49 -0.43
C GLU A 287 -7.96 16.71 0.04
N SER A 288 -9.23 16.52 0.47
CA SER A 288 -10.11 17.59 0.97
C SER A 288 -9.61 18.25 2.26
N THR A 289 -8.63 17.66 2.96
CA THR A 289 -8.03 18.22 4.18
C THR A 289 -6.83 19.13 3.90
N LEU A 290 -6.40 19.22 2.64
CA LEU A 290 -5.28 20.05 2.23
C LEU A 290 -5.74 21.49 1.97
N ASP A 291 -5.01 22.50 2.48
CA ASP A 291 -5.38 23.92 2.41
C ASP A 291 -5.67 24.44 1.00
N ASN A 292 -5.02 23.93 -0.02
CA ASN A 292 -5.15 24.40 -1.40
C ASN A 292 -5.64 23.29 -2.34
N ALA A 293 -6.45 22.35 -1.84
CA ALA A 293 -7.04 21.31 -2.65
C ALA A 293 -7.93 21.90 -3.76
N LEU A 294 -7.73 21.45 -5.00
CA LEU A 294 -8.59 21.87 -6.10
C LEU A 294 -10.03 21.39 -5.89
N PRO A 295 -11.04 22.18 -6.30
CA PRO A 295 -12.43 21.78 -6.13
C PRO A 295 -12.76 20.57 -6.99
N TRP A 296 -13.73 19.77 -6.52
CA TRP A 296 -14.31 18.69 -7.29
C TRP A 296 -15.00 19.21 -8.55
N ARG A 297 -14.85 18.51 -9.67
CA ARG A 297 -15.48 18.83 -10.94
C ARG A 297 -15.88 17.54 -11.66
N SER A 298 -16.80 17.66 -12.61
CA SER A 298 -17.16 16.60 -13.56
C SER A 298 -16.99 17.08 -15.01
N ILE A 299 -16.94 16.13 -15.92
CA ILE A 299 -16.94 16.33 -17.37
C ILE A 299 -17.91 15.33 -18.00
N ASP A 300 -18.14 15.42 -19.29
CA ASP A 300 -18.97 14.45 -19.99
C ASP A 300 -18.37 13.04 -19.90
N GLN A 301 -19.24 12.06 -19.67
CA GLN A 301 -18.86 10.65 -19.68
C GLN A 301 -18.44 10.19 -21.07
N VAL A 302 -17.56 9.20 -21.14
CA VAL A 302 -17.27 8.52 -22.41
C VAL A 302 -18.19 7.31 -22.58
N SER A 303 -18.38 6.90 -23.83
CA SER A 303 -19.12 5.66 -24.10
C SER A 303 -18.32 4.45 -23.57
N TYR A 304 -18.92 3.68 -22.66
CA TYR A 304 -18.38 2.42 -22.15
C TYR A 304 -19.53 1.44 -21.87
N ARG A 305 -19.21 0.15 -21.88
CA ARG A 305 -20.19 -0.91 -21.59
C ARG A 305 -19.86 -1.57 -20.26
N VAL A 306 -20.80 -1.55 -19.34
CA VAL A 306 -20.71 -2.29 -18.07
C VAL A 306 -20.56 -3.78 -18.39
N SER A 307 -19.54 -4.41 -17.81
CA SER A 307 -19.19 -5.82 -18.05
C SER A 307 -19.65 -6.77 -16.95
N GLY A 308 -19.84 -6.24 -15.74
CA GLY A 308 -20.22 -7.01 -14.56
C GLY A 308 -21.70 -6.92 -14.19
N ASN A 309 -22.09 -7.73 -13.22
CA ASN A 309 -23.45 -7.81 -12.69
C ASN A 309 -23.47 -7.67 -11.15
N LEU A 310 -22.51 -6.94 -10.60
CA LEU A 310 -22.31 -6.85 -9.15
C LEU A 310 -23.51 -6.26 -8.41
N LYS A 311 -24.22 -5.30 -9.02
CA LYS A 311 -25.39 -4.67 -8.38
C LYS A 311 -26.43 -5.66 -7.87
N LYS A 312 -26.59 -6.82 -8.52
CA LYS A 312 -27.57 -7.83 -8.11
C LYS A 312 -27.12 -8.63 -6.88
N VAL A 313 -25.82 -8.84 -6.72
CA VAL A 313 -25.27 -9.69 -5.64
C VAL A 313 -24.81 -8.88 -4.43
N LEU A 314 -24.48 -7.59 -4.62
CA LEU A 314 -23.97 -6.72 -3.55
C LEU A 314 -24.86 -6.67 -2.29
N PRO A 315 -26.21 -6.58 -2.37
CA PRO A 315 -27.04 -6.56 -1.16
C PRO A 315 -26.87 -7.82 -0.31
N LYS A 316 -26.76 -9.00 -0.95
CA LYS A 316 -26.56 -10.26 -0.25
C LYS A 316 -25.15 -10.36 0.34
N LEU A 317 -24.14 -9.95 -0.42
CA LEU A 317 -22.76 -9.91 0.07
C LEU A 317 -22.60 -8.98 1.28
N LYS A 318 -23.26 -7.82 1.24
CA LYS A 318 -23.28 -6.87 2.34
C LYS A 318 -23.87 -7.49 3.60
N GLN A 319 -25.03 -8.14 3.48
CA GLN A 319 -25.68 -8.84 4.60
C GLN A 319 -24.77 -9.91 5.22
N LEU A 320 -24.10 -10.73 4.37
CA LEU A 320 -23.20 -11.80 4.85
C LEU A 320 -21.98 -11.22 5.56
N SER A 321 -21.36 -10.18 5.00
CA SER A 321 -20.24 -9.48 5.61
C SER A 321 -20.61 -8.81 6.93
N GLU A 322 -21.76 -8.11 7.00
CA GLU A 322 -22.26 -7.49 8.23
C GLU A 322 -22.47 -8.51 9.33
N ASN A 323 -22.97 -9.71 9.01
CA ASN A 323 -23.13 -10.79 9.99
C ASN A 323 -21.78 -11.28 10.53
N ARG A 324 -20.74 -11.45 9.70
CA ARG A 324 -19.41 -11.83 10.17
C ARG A 324 -18.78 -10.73 11.02
N ILE A 325 -18.88 -9.48 10.59
CA ILE A 325 -18.39 -8.31 11.33
C ILE A 325 -19.08 -8.18 12.69
N ALA A 326 -20.38 -8.46 12.76
CA ALA A 326 -21.14 -8.42 14.02
C ALA A 326 -20.66 -9.47 15.03
N ASN A 327 -20.18 -10.61 14.56
CA ASN A 327 -19.69 -11.72 15.40
C ASN A 327 -18.16 -11.75 15.58
N SER A 328 -17.45 -10.69 15.14
CA SER A 328 -16.00 -10.60 15.25
C SER A 328 -15.59 -9.66 16.38
N ASP A 329 -14.90 -10.19 17.39
CA ASP A 329 -14.37 -9.40 18.52
C ASP A 329 -13.44 -8.27 18.04
N PHE A 330 -12.65 -8.55 17.00
CA PHE A 330 -11.78 -7.55 16.38
C PHE A 330 -12.58 -6.36 15.84
N PHE A 331 -13.60 -6.61 15.02
CA PHE A 331 -14.40 -5.53 14.44
C PHE A 331 -15.29 -4.83 15.46
N GLN A 332 -15.73 -5.54 16.54
CA GLN A 332 -16.42 -4.87 17.65
C GLN A 332 -15.47 -3.90 18.35
N LYS A 333 -14.25 -4.32 18.69
CA LYS A 333 -13.24 -3.44 19.26
C LYS A 333 -12.93 -2.25 18.36
N VAL A 334 -12.79 -2.44 17.05
CA VAL A 334 -12.60 -1.32 16.09
C VAL A 334 -13.76 -0.33 16.15
N LYS A 335 -15.01 -0.80 16.29
CA LYS A 335 -16.18 0.09 16.43
C LYS A 335 -16.13 0.89 17.73
N ASP A 336 -15.73 0.24 18.84
CA ASP A 336 -15.57 0.89 20.14
C ASP A 336 -14.45 1.96 20.08
N ASP A 337 -13.30 1.64 19.46
CA ASP A 337 -12.20 2.57 19.24
C ASP A 337 -12.64 3.79 18.38
N VAL A 338 -13.47 3.56 17.36
CA VAL A 338 -14.06 4.62 16.54
C VAL A 338 -14.98 5.51 17.37
N GLN A 339 -15.83 4.91 18.20
CA GLN A 339 -16.75 5.64 19.07
C GLN A 339 -15.98 6.47 20.12
N GLU A 340 -14.96 5.90 20.73
CA GLU A 340 -14.07 6.60 21.67
C GLU A 340 -13.37 7.77 20.98
N TYR A 341 -12.82 7.55 19.78
CA TYR A 341 -12.18 8.61 19.01
C TYR A 341 -13.13 9.77 18.73
N LEU A 342 -14.35 9.51 18.29
CA LEU A 342 -15.33 10.54 17.93
C LEU A 342 -15.86 11.30 19.16
N THR A 343 -16.04 10.64 20.30
CA THR A 343 -16.63 11.23 21.49
C THR A 343 -15.61 11.88 22.42
N THR A 344 -14.41 11.31 22.50
CA THR A 344 -13.40 11.68 23.50
C THR A 344 -12.20 12.40 22.88
N ILE A 345 -11.59 11.80 21.84
CA ILE A 345 -10.31 12.27 21.28
C ILE A 345 -10.52 13.45 20.32
N LYS A 346 -11.40 13.32 19.33
CA LYS A 346 -11.62 14.35 18.30
C LYS A 346 -12.07 15.69 18.86
N PRO A 347 -12.91 15.77 19.91
CA PRO A 347 -13.32 17.04 20.53
C PRO A 347 -12.27 17.68 21.44
N LEU A 348 -11.14 17.02 21.72
CA LEU A 348 -10.14 17.53 22.66
C LEU A 348 -9.53 18.85 22.21
N LYS A 349 -9.45 19.81 23.15
CA LYS A 349 -8.68 21.05 22.96
C LYS A 349 -7.17 20.75 23.04
N TYR A 350 -6.36 21.56 22.36
CA TYR A 350 -4.90 21.42 22.30
C TYR A 350 -4.24 21.26 23.69
N THR A 351 -4.70 22.01 24.69
CA THR A 351 -4.23 21.92 26.09
C THR A 351 -4.45 20.56 26.73
N SER A 352 -5.55 19.88 26.38
CA SER A 352 -5.86 18.53 26.88
C SER A 352 -4.99 17.47 26.19
N ILE A 353 -4.67 17.67 24.90
CA ILE A 353 -3.76 16.81 24.14
C ILE A 353 -2.36 16.82 24.74
N LEU A 354 -1.84 18.02 25.09
CA LEU A 354 -0.53 18.15 25.74
C LEU A 354 -0.48 17.40 27.07
N LYS A 355 -1.53 17.51 27.89
CA LYS A 355 -1.62 16.79 29.16
C LYS A 355 -1.63 15.26 28.97
N MET A 356 -2.37 14.76 27.95
CA MET A 356 -2.37 13.34 27.62
C MET A 356 -1.00 12.85 27.16
N GLN A 357 -0.27 13.65 26.36
CA GLN A 357 1.09 13.31 25.93
C GLN A 357 2.07 13.23 27.10
N GLU A 358 1.93 14.14 28.09
CA GLU A 358 2.71 14.08 29.34
C GLU A 358 2.41 12.82 30.15
N ASP A 359 1.13 12.45 30.28
CA ASP A 359 0.70 11.25 30.99
C ASP A 359 1.16 9.97 30.28
N ASP A 360 1.10 9.92 28.95
CA ASP A 360 1.61 8.80 28.15
C ASP A 360 3.14 8.66 28.25
N LEU A 361 3.84 9.79 28.27
CA LEU A 361 5.29 9.81 28.46
C LEU A 361 5.66 9.26 29.86
N ARG A 362 4.93 9.66 30.89
CA ARG A 362 5.09 9.13 32.26
C ARG A 362 4.85 7.63 32.33
N ARG A 363 3.75 7.13 31.71
CA ARG A 363 3.43 5.69 31.66
C ARG A 363 4.50 4.90 30.89
N LYS A 364 5.03 5.46 29.80
CA LYS A 364 6.11 4.85 29.04
C LYS A 364 7.39 4.75 29.87
N THR A 365 7.76 5.83 30.59
CA THR A 365 8.93 5.84 31.47
C THR A 365 8.78 4.82 32.61
N GLN A 366 7.58 4.71 33.22
CA GLN A 366 7.30 3.69 34.23
C GLN A 366 7.42 2.26 33.66
N ARG A 367 6.85 2.01 32.48
CA ARG A 367 6.95 0.72 31.81
C ARG A 367 8.39 0.36 31.43
N ASP A 368 9.16 1.33 30.96
CA ASP A 368 10.58 1.14 30.65
C ASP A 368 11.38 0.81 31.90
N GLN A 369 11.08 1.44 33.05
CA GLN A 369 11.67 1.12 34.36
C GLN A 369 11.27 -0.26 34.87
N GLU A 370 9.98 -0.65 34.69
CA GLU A 370 9.48 -1.99 35.03
C GLU A 370 10.12 -3.08 34.15
N LEU A 371 10.35 -2.78 32.85
CA LEU A 371 11.05 -3.67 31.92
C LEU A 371 12.54 -3.80 32.26
N GLU A 372 13.19 -2.70 32.67
CA GLU A 372 14.57 -2.75 33.15
C GLU A 372 14.70 -3.60 34.43
N SER A 373 13.79 -3.43 35.38
CA SER A 373 13.77 -4.23 36.61
C SER A 373 13.37 -5.71 36.40
N ALA A 374 12.60 -6.01 35.33
CA ALA A 374 12.27 -7.37 34.94
C ALA A 374 13.39 -8.06 34.16
N SER A 375 14.20 -7.29 33.38
CA SER A 375 15.32 -7.83 32.63
C SER A 375 16.52 -8.24 33.50
N GLU A 376 16.65 -7.66 34.72
CA GLU A 376 17.65 -8.07 35.69
C GLU A 376 17.38 -9.45 36.31
N LYS A 377 16.19 -10.01 36.13
CA LYS A 377 15.78 -11.33 36.67
C LYS A 377 15.73 -12.47 35.64
N ALA A 378 16.05 -12.21 34.39
CA ALA A 378 15.96 -13.19 33.29
C ALA A 378 17.30 -13.29 32.52
N ASP A 379 18.39 -13.57 33.23
CA ASP A 379 19.63 -14.04 32.61
C ASP A 379 19.76 -15.54 32.83
N GLU A 380 19.34 -16.31 31.82
CA GLU A 380 19.96 -17.57 31.42
C GLU A 380 19.28 -18.08 30.15
N ASP A 381 20.12 -18.40 29.16
CA ASP A 381 19.85 -19.17 27.93
C ASP A 381 19.20 -18.46 26.72
N ASN A 382 20.01 -18.12 25.73
CA ASN A 382 20.05 -18.75 24.39
C ASN A 382 20.99 -18.02 23.46
N SER A 383 22.09 -18.67 23.14
CA SER A 383 22.86 -18.44 21.91
C SER A 383 22.21 -19.25 20.80
N ASP A 384 21.59 -18.61 19.84
CA ASP A 384 21.22 -19.25 18.58
C ASP A 384 21.66 -18.36 17.41
N ASP A 385 22.74 -18.80 16.78
CA ASP A 385 23.21 -18.32 15.49
C ASP A 385 22.27 -18.88 14.41
N THR A 386 21.17 -18.19 14.13
CA THR A 386 20.32 -18.52 12.99
C THR A 386 20.87 -17.86 11.74
N GLU A 387 21.32 -18.68 10.81
CA GLU A 387 21.55 -18.33 9.40
C GLU A 387 20.28 -17.64 8.85
N ILE A 388 20.50 -16.47 8.23
CA ILE A 388 19.41 -15.72 7.59
C ILE A 388 19.08 -16.44 6.28
N GLU A 389 18.17 -17.41 6.33
CA GLU A 389 17.45 -17.85 5.13
C GLU A 389 16.71 -16.65 4.55
N GLU A 390 16.71 -16.52 3.21
CA GLU A 390 15.90 -15.51 2.49
C GLU A 390 14.41 -15.80 2.78
N GLU A 391 13.87 -15.25 3.86
CA GLU A 391 12.44 -15.32 4.16
C GLU A 391 11.68 -14.72 2.98
N LYS A 392 10.94 -15.57 2.29
CA LYS A 392 9.83 -15.12 1.43
C LYS A 392 8.88 -14.36 2.36
N GLN A 393 8.94 -13.03 2.35
CA GLN A 393 8.02 -12.23 3.16
C GLN A 393 6.59 -12.54 2.72
N GLU A 394 5.89 -13.31 3.53
CA GLU A 394 4.51 -13.71 3.32
C GLU A 394 3.56 -12.49 3.38
N ILE A 395 2.44 -12.57 2.66
CA ILE A 395 1.39 -11.58 2.75
C ILE A 395 0.70 -11.75 4.11
N GLN A 396 0.70 -10.70 4.93
CA GLN A 396 0.11 -10.74 6.26
C GLN A 396 -1.40 -11.01 6.17
N LEU A 397 -1.85 -12.06 6.83
CA LEU A 397 -3.26 -12.43 6.96
C LEU A 397 -3.90 -11.69 8.15
N ASP A 398 -4.10 -10.37 8.00
CA ASP A 398 -4.83 -9.56 8.97
C ASP A 398 -6.36 -9.79 8.92
N GLU A 399 -7.10 -9.29 9.90
CA GLU A 399 -8.55 -9.49 10.01
C GLU A 399 -9.32 -8.88 8.81
N TYR A 400 -8.84 -7.79 8.22
CA TYR A 400 -9.41 -7.23 6.99
C TYR A 400 -9.21 -8.14 5.79
N MET A 401 -8.05 -8.79 5.70
CA MET A 401 -7.77 -9.78 4.66
C MET A 401 -8.65 -11.03 4.85
N LYS A 402 -8.81 -11.51 6.08
CA LYS A 402 -9.70 -12.65 6.40
C LYS A 402 -11.14 -12.35 5.98
N GLU A 403 -11.66 -11.16 6.31
CA GLU A 403 -13.00 -10.76 5.89
C GLU A 403 -13.10 -10.63 4.36
N SER A 404 -12.08 -10.09 3.69
CA SER A 404 -12.04 -9.99 2.23
C SER A 404 -12.03 -11.35 1.53
N LEU A 405 -11.34 -12.35 2.12
CA LEU A 405 -11.39 -13.74 1.67
C LEU A 405 -12.81 -14.31 1.82
N GLY A 406 -13.47 -14.05 2.95
CA GLY A 406 -14.87 -14.43 3.19
C GLY A 406 -15.84 -13.81 2.18
N ILE A 407 -15.74 -12.51 1.94
CA ILE A 407 -16.55 -11.79 0.95
C ILE A 407 -16.36 -12.39 -0.45
N LEU A 408 -15.11 -12.63 -0.87
CA LEU A 408 -14.83 -13.19 -2.19
C LEU A 408 -15.32 -14.64 -2.32
N SER A 409 -15.21 -15.43 -1.25
CA SER A 409 -15.73 -16.79 -1.18
C SER A 409 -17.26 -16.82 -1.34
N ASP A 410 -17.98 -15.91 -0.66
CA ASP A 410 -19.42 -15.73 -0.83
C ASP A 410 -19.79 -15.34 -2.27
N TYR A 411 -19.01 -14.43 -2.88
CA TYR A 411 -19.23 -14.01 -4.26
C TYR A 411 -19.05 -15.15 -5.26
N ILE A 412 -17.99 -15.96 -5.10
CA ILE A 412 -17.77 -17.16 -5.92
C ILE A 412 -18.99 -18.10 -5.84
N LYS A 413 -19.51 -18.33 -4.63
CA LYS A 413 -20.70 -19.17 -4.43
C LYS A 413 -21.96 -18.61 -5.12
N LEU A 414 -22.16 -17.28 -5.02
CA LEU A 414 -23.32 -16.63 -5.65
C LEU A 414 -23.25 -16.60 -7.19
N GLN A 415 -22.07 -16.74 -7.79
CA GLN A 415 -21.90 -16.85 -9.24
C GLN A 415 -22.16 -18.28 -9.78
N LYS A 416 -21.96 -19.31 -8.94
CA LYS A 416 -22.22 -20.71 -9.31
C LYS A 416 -23.72 -21.07 -9.29
N LYS A 417 -24.56 -20.23 -8.70
CA LYS A 417 -26.05 -20.33 -8.69
C LYS A 417 -26.67 -19.49 -9.79
#